data_fcc353bcde9dbf16396e6d27c4a6f864
#
_entry.id   fcc353bcde9dbf16396e6d27c4a6f864
#
_cell.length_a   1.000
_cell.length_b   1.000
_cell.length_c   1.000
_cell.angle_alpha   90.00
_cell.angle_beta   90.00
_cell.angle_gamma   90.00
#
_symmetry.space_group_name_H-M   'P 1'
#
loop_
_entity.id
_entity.type
_entity.pdbx_description
1 polymer ?
#
loop_
_entity_poly.entity_id
_entity_poly.type
_entity_poly.pdbx_seq_one_letter_code
_entity_poly.pdbx_strand_id
1 'polypeptide(L)'
;MKKFLMTAMSLLMAVSVLACSDKGKDEELKKQEGFTVTDQAGRKVTFDKPAEKVISGYYIATSTVIGLGQKDKLVGVEMKAGQREIYKKAAPEVVSLPAMGNKKSFNVEAAIKTKADVAFLPVSLKSYAGKLEDAGMKVILLNPETQSDYDEAVNLIASVLGAHEEAEKYFTYRDGLLEQYITDTGVAKSVYMAGSTLLEGAGTDMFQNGLL
;
A
#
# COMPACT_ATOMS: atom_id res chain seq x y z
N MET A 1 -67.93 39.33 20.18
CA MET A 1 -68.49 39.60 18.82
C MET A 1 -67.83 38.65 17.89
N LYS A 2 -68.58 37.68 17.45
CA LYS A 2 -68.77 37.20 16.06
C LYS A 2 -67.55 36.59 15.42
N LYS A 3 -67.52 35.23 15.31
CA LYS A 3 -68.00 34.47 14.14
C LYS A 3 -66.93 34.44 13.05
N PHE A 4 -66.45 33.35 12.46
CA PHE A 4 -67.00 32.16 11.80
C PHE A 4 -65.83 31.21 11.58
N LEU A 5 -65.74 29.96 11.92
CA LEU A 5 -66.39 28.74 11.43
C LEU A 5 -66.36 28.59 9.88
N MET A 6 -65.65 27.60 9.43
CA MET A 6 -66.00 26.64 8.34
C MET A 6 -64.73 25.87 7.91
N THR A 7 -64.59 24.65 8.31
CA THR A 7 -65.06 23.36 7.72
C THR A 7 -64.81 23.20 6.22
N ALA A 8 -63.97 22.30 5.88
CA ALA A 8 -64.07 21.30 4.82
C ALA A 8 -62.83 20.40 4.92
N MET A 9 -62.81 19.24 5.39
CA MET A 9 -63.48 17.95 5.12
C MET A 9 -63.52 17.61 3.63
N SER A 10 -62.83 16.58 3.34
CA SER A 10 -62.84 15.60 2.24
C SER A 10 -61.47 15.51 1.60
N LEU A 11 -60.86 14.38 1.25
CA LEU A 11 -61.49 13.11 0.97
C LEU A 11 -60.36 12.05 0.99
N LEU A 12 -60.57 10.99 1.74
CA LEU A 12 -59.83 9.73 1.57
C LEU A 12 -59.95 9.27 0.14
N MET A 13 -58.81 8.94 -0.51
CA MET A 13 -58.78 7.90 -1.51
C MET A 13 -57.57 7.03 -1.23
N ALA A 14 -57.87 5.94 -0.57
CA ALA A 14 -57.02 4.76 -0.55
C ALA A 14 -57.02 4.18 -1.97
N VAL A 15 -55.86 4.18 -2.61
CA VAL A 15 -55.57 3.30 -3.71
C VAL A 15 -54.51 2.32 -3.26
N SER A 16 -54.99 1.20 -2.78
CA SER A 16 -54.23 -0.03 -2.63
C SER A 16 -53.87 -0.56 -3.98
N VAL A 17 -52.65 -0.38 -4.41
CA VAL A 17 -52.09 -1.17 -5.52
C VAL A 17 -51.18 -2.21 -4.86
N LEU A 18 -51.74 -3.44 -4.76
CA LEU A 18 -50.91 -4.62 -4.68
C LEU A 18 -50.15 -4.72 -6.01
N ALA A 19 -48.87 -4.51 -5.98
CA ALA A 19 -47.96 -4.96 -7.00
C ALA A 19 -46.93 -5.86 -6.34
N CYS A 20 -46.89 -7.08 -6.85
CA CYS A 20 -46.08 -8.19 -6.43
C CYS A 20 -44.58 -7.85 -6.29
N SER A 21 -44.09 -8.39 -5.22
CA SER A 21 -42.70 -8.81 -4.99
C SER A 21 -41.97 -9.20 -6.29
N ASP A 22 -40.99 -8.42 -6.65
CA ASP A 22 -39.77 -8.95 -7.26
C ASP A 22 -38.60 -8.48 -6.42
N LYS A 23 -37.98 -9.42 -5.69
CA LYS A 23 -36.73 -9.19 -4.96
C LYS A 23 -35.61 -9.18 -6.00
N GLY A 24 -35.56 -8.12 -6.78
CA GLY A 24 -34.35 -7.70 -7.45
C GLY A 24 -33.41 -7.17 -6.37
N LYS A 25 -32.33 -7.87 -6.13
CA LYS A 25 -31.18 -7.35 -5.42
C LYS A 25 -30.65 -6.16 -6.21
N ASP A 26 -31.06 -4.97 -5.86
CA ASP A 26 -30.31 -3.77 -6.12
C ASP A 26 -29.07 -3.82 -5.18
N GLU A 27 -28.06 -4.57 -5.61
CA GLU A 27 -26.68 -4.25 -5.22
C GLU A 27 -26.40 -2.88 -5.83
N GLU A 28 -26.68 -1.84 -5.05
CA GLU A 28 -26.13 -0.52 -5.27
C GLU A 28 -24.62 -0.69 -5.37
N LEU A 29 -24.10 -0.74 -6.61
CA LEU A 29 -22.67 -0.60 -6.89
C LEU A 29 -22.26 0.73 -6.29
N LYS A 30 -21.78 0.71 -5.04
CA LYS A 30 -21.10 1.84 -4.44
C LYS A 30 -19.95 2.16 -5.38
N LYS A 31 -20.16 3.21 -6.19
CA LYS A 31 -19.12 3.79 -7.03
C LYS A 31 -17.98 4.14 -6.08
N GLN A 32 -16.94 3.34 -6.07
CA GLN A 32 -15.79 3.54 -5.21
C GLN A 32 -15.16 4.85 -5.67
N GLU A 33 -15.25 5.89 -4.83
CA GLU A 33 -14.64 7.18 -5.13
C GLU A 33 -13.13 6.98 -5.25
N GLY A 34 -12.55 7.54 -6.34
CA GLY A 34 -11.11 7.50 -6.55
C GLY A 34 -10.37 8.22 -5.42
N PHE A 35 -9.14 7.86 -5.19
CA PHE A 35 -8.30 8.46 -4.16
C PHE A 35 -6.95 8.91 -4.73
N THR A 36 -6.32 9.87 -4.05
CA THR A 36 -5.00 10.38 -4.43
C THR A 36 -4.03 10.17 -3.29
N VAL A 37 -2.86 9.63 -3.61
CA VAL A 37 -1.75 9.51 -2.67
C VAL A 37 -0.61 10.42 -3.09
N THR A 38 0.22 10.83 -2.13
CA THR A 38 1.50 11.51 -2.41
C THR A 38 2.61 10.51 -2.15
N ASP A 39 3.46 10.26 -3.14
CA ASP A 39 4.59 9.35 -2.98
C ASP A 39 5.79 10.02 -2.28
N GLN A 40 6.78 9.24 -1.88
CA GLN A 40 7.94 9.77 -1.15
C GLN A 40 8.92 10.57 -2.02
N ALA A 41 8.61 10.78 -3.30
CA ALA A 41 9.25 11.78 -4.15
C ALA A 41 8.41 13.07 -4.29
N GLY A 42 7.32 13.21 -3.52
CA GLY A 42 6.42 14.36 -3.53
C GLY A 42 5.45 14.41 -4.70
N ARG A 43 5.28 13.30 -5.46
CA ARG A 43 4.38 13.25 -6.61
C ARG A 43 2.98 12.81 -6.17
N LYS A 44 1.96 13.45 -6.71
CA LYS A 44 0.56 13.05 -6.51
C LYS A 44 0.16 12.02 -7.57
N VAL A 45 -0.34 10.88 -7.13
CA VAL A 45 -0.80 9.79 -8.00
C VAL A 45 -2.25 9.45 -7.63
N THR A 46 -3.14 9.52 -8.62
CA THR A 46 -4.58 9.29 -8.42
C THR A 46 -4.95 7.89 -8.92
N PHE A 47 -5.75 7.20 -8.14
CA PHE A 47 -6.29 5.88 -8.42
C PHE A 47 -7.83 5.95 -8.43
N ASP A 48 -8.46 5.28 -9.38
CA ASP A 48 -9.93 5.15 -9.42
C ASP A 48 -10.42 4.07 -8.45
N LYS A 49 -9.58 3.08 -8.17
CA LYS A 49 -9.79 1.98 -7.22
C LYS A 49 -8.45 1.46 -6.73
N PRO A 50 -8.42 0.68 -5.63
CA PRO A 50 -7.21 -0.02 -5.21
C PRO A 50 -6.63 -0.89 -6.32
N ALA A 51 -5.28 -0.97 -6.36
CA ALA A 51 -4.57 -1.77 -7.35
C ALA A 51 -4.78 -3.28 -7.10
N GLU A 52 -4.96 -4.02 -8.18
CA GLU A 52 -5.16 -5.48 -8.17
C GLU A 52 -3.91 -6.23 -8.63
N LYS A 53 -3.12 -5.60 -9.54
CA LYS A 53 -1.89 -6.18 -10.07
C LYS A 53 -0.74 -5.22 -9.86
N VAL A 54 0.27 -5.65 -9.15
CA VAL A 54 1.39 -4.79 -8.82
C VAL A 54 2.72 -5.44 -9.19
N ILE A 55 3.68 -4.61 -9.59
CA ILE A 55 5.07 -5.01 -9.70
C ILE A 55 5.92 -4.25 -8.69
N SER A 56 6.98 -4.89 -8.25
CA SER A 56 7.94 -4.29 -7.34
C SER A 56 9.36 -4.38 -7.91
N GLY A 57 9.99 -3.23 -8.11
CA GLY A 57 11.43 -3.12 -8.39
C GLY A 57 12.27 -2.91 -7.14
N TYR A 58 11.68 -3.04 -5.95
CA TYR A 58 12.30 -2.72 -4.68
C TYR A 58 11.95 -3.75 -3.60
N TYR A 59 12.98 -4.33 -2.96
CA TYR A 59 12.78 -5.39 -1.99
C TYR A 59 11.93 -4.98 -0.77
N ILE A 60 12.02 -3.71 -0.34
CA ILE A 60 11.18 -3.21 0.76
C ILE A 60 9.70 -3.26 0.34
N ALA A 61 9.38 -2.80 -0.87
CA ALA A 61 8.01 -2.89 -1.37
C ALA A 61 7.53 -4.34 -1.48
N THR A 62 8.35 -5.25 -2.03
CA THR A 62 7.99 -6.67 -2.13
C THR A 62 7.71 -7.26 -0.75
N SER A 63 8.62 -7.04 0.23
CA SER A 63 8.43 -7.55 1.60
C SER A 63 7.21 -6.94 2.29
N THR A 64 6.92 -5.66 2.07
CA THR A 64 5.74 -4.99 2.61
C THR A 64 4.46 -5.57 2.02
N VAL A 65 4.37 -5.75 0.70
CA VAL A 65 3.20 -6.37 0.05
C VAL A 65 2.96 -7.79 0.59
N ILE A 66 4.02 -8.58 0.79
CA ILE A 66 3.94 -9.92 1.40
C ILE A 66 3.48 -9.80 2.86
N GLY A 67 4.08 -8.90 3.64
CA GLY A 67 3.76 -8.68 5.05
C GLY A 67 2.33 -8.22 5.30
N LEU A 68 1.77 -7.45 4.37
CA LEU A 68 0.36 -7.04 4.38
C LEU A 68 -0.59 -8.15 3.86
N GLY A 69 -0.10 -9.36 3.59
CA GLY A 69 -0.93 -10.45 3.09
C GLY A 69 -1.42 -10.27 1.65
N GLN A 70 -0.87 -9.32 0.89
CA GLN A 70 -1.32 -8.97 -0.47
C GLN A 70 -0.45 -9.61 -1.56
N LYS A 71 0.27 -10.69 -1.24
CA LYS A 71 1.21 -11.37 -2.14
C LYS A 71 0.61 -11.81 -3.47
N ASP A 72 -0.67 -12.17 -3.48
CA ASP A 72 -1.39 -12.63 -4.67
C ASP A 72 -1.58 -11.52 -5.71
N LYS A 73 -1.43 -10.26 -5.32
CA LYS A 73 -1.44 -9.12 -6.23
C LYS A 73 -0.10 -8.91 -6.95
N LEU A 74 0.99 -9.52 -6.47
CA LEU A 74 2.30 -9.40 -7.12
C LEU A 74 2.31 -10.18 -8.45
N VAL A 75 2.68 -9.48 -9.53
CA VAL A 75 2.85 -10.07 -10.88
C VAL A 75 4.28 -9.88 -11.41
N GLY A 76 5.16 -9.28 -10.63
CA GLY A 76 6.59 -9.13 -10.90
C GLY A 76 7.32 -8.55 -9.71
N VAL A 77 8.57 -8.96 -9.51
CA VAL A 77 9.36 -8.65 -8.33
C VAL A 77 10.79 -8.23 -8.68
N GLU A 78 11.54 -7.71 -7.72
CA GLU A 78 12.95 -7.38 -7.92
C GLU A 78 13.81 -8.61 -8.26
N MET A 79 14.91 -8.38 -8.99
CA MET A 79 15.76 -9.44 -9.56
C MET A 79 16.26 -10.48 -8.53
N LYS A 80 16.47 -10.07 -7.27
CA LYS A 80 17.02 -10.95 -6.23
C LYS A 80 15.95 -11.62 -5.36
N ALA A 81 14.67 -11.51 -5.70
CA ALA A 81 13.58 -12.13 -4.93
C ALA A 81 13.80 -13.64 -4.70
N GLY A 82 14.19 -14.37 -5.73
CA GLY A 82 14.49 -15.80 -5.65
C GLY A 82 15.68 -16.18 -4.74
N GLN A 83 16.51 -15.23 -4.33
CA GLN A 83 17.65 -15.43 -3.43
C GLN A 83 17.31 -15.16 -1.96
N ARG A 84 16.09 -14.68 -1.67
CA ARG A 84 15.67 -14.31 -0.31
C ARG A 84 14.98 -15.48 0.36
N GLU A 85 15.63 -16.05 1.37
CA GLU A 85 15.09 -17.19 2.13
C GLU A 85 13.74 -16.86 2.80
N ILE A 86 13.55 -15.61 3.23
CA ILE A 86 12.28 -15.19 3.82
C ILE A 86 11.12 -15.30 2.81
N TYR A 87 11.35 -14.94 1.54
CA TYR A 87 10.32 -15.07 0.51
C TYR A 87 10.01 -16.52 0.18
N LYS A 88 11.04 -17.36 0.11
CA LYS A 88 10.86 -18.81 -0.12
C LYS A 88 10.00 -19.47 0.94
N LYS A 89 10.06 -18.94 2.19
CA LYS A 89 9.27 -19.47 3.31
C LYS A 89 7.87 -18.85 3.39
N ALA A 90 7.76 -17.53 3.25
CA ALA A 90 6.51 -16.80 3.44
C ALA A 90 5.62 -16.73 2.19
N ALA A 91 6.23 -16.76 0.99
CA ALA A 91 5.55 -16.57 -0.29
C ALA A 91 6.33 -17.28 -1.42
N PRO A 92 6.43 -18.61 -1.41
CA PRO A 92 7.26 -19.36 -2.38
C PRO A 92 6.84 -19.10 -3.83
N GLU A 93 5.58 -18.81 -4.11
CA GLU A 93 5.07 -18.46 -5.43
C GLU A 93 5.67 -17.16 -5.97
N VAL A 94 5.98 -16.21 -5.09
CA VAL A 94 6.51 -14.90 -5.48
C VAL A 94 7.92 -14.98 -6.07
N VAL A 95 8.72 -15.96 -5.65
CA VAL A 95 10.11 -16.07 -6.12
C VAL A 95 10.24 -16.50 -7.58
N SER A 96 9.17 -17.04 -8.16
CA SER A 96 9.10 -17.47 -9.56
C SER A 96 8.53 -16.41 -10.50
N LEU A 97 8.07 -15.27 -9.95
CA LEU A 97 7.52 -14.18 -10.75
C LEU A 97 8.61 -13.52 -11.63
N PRO A 98 8.22 -12.87 -12.75
CA PRO A 98 9.14 -12.15 -13.61
C PRO A 98 9.98 -11.13 -12.85
N ALA A 99 11.29 -11.11 -13.14
CA ALA A 99 12.22 -10.18 -12.49
C ALA A 99 12.20 -8.81 -13.16
N MET A 100 11.91 -7.76 -12.39
CA MET A 100 11.82 -6.37 -12.86
C MET A 100 13.16 -5.64 -12.89
N GLY A 101 14.24 -6.30 -12.50
CA GLY A 101 15.56 -5.69 -12.41
C GLY A 101 15.98 -5.33 -10.99
N ASN A 102 16.89 -4.37 -10.87
CA ASN A 102 17.46 -3.90 -9.61
C ASN A 102 17.59 -2.37 -9.59
N LYS A 103 18.07 -1.78 -8.48
CA LYS A 103 18.22 -0.32 -8.32
C LYS A 103 19.14 0.37 -9.33
N LYS A 104 19.89 -0.36 -10.16
CA LYS A 104 20.78 0.20 -11.19
C LYS A 104 20.22 -0.01 -12.60
N SER A 105 19.40 -1.03 -12.80
CA SER A 105 18.86 -1.40 -14.11
C SER A 105 17.47 -1.99 -13.94
N PHE A 106 16.48 -1.35 -14.52
CA PHE A 106 15.08 -1.76 -14.48
C PHE A 106 14.62 -2.24 -15.85
N ASN A 107 13.93 -3.36 -15.91
CA ASN A 107 13.44 -3.95 -17.15
C ASN A 107 12.02 -3.45 -17.47
N VAL A 108 11.95 -2.32 -18.17
CA VAL A 108 10.69 -1.67 -18.57
C VAL A 108 9.82 -2.60 -19.44
N GLU A 109 10.44 -3.36 -20.36
CA GLU A 109 9.69 -4.25 -21.25
C GLU A 109 9.04 -5.41 -20.48
N ALA A 110 9.78 -6.01 -19.54
CA ALA A 110 9.21 -7.04 -18.66
C ALA A 110 8.08 -6.47 -17.80
N ALA A 111 8.26 -5.25 -17.28
CA ALA A 111 7.24 -4.58 -16.49
C ALA A 111 5.95 -4.36 -17.29
N ILE A 112 6.04 -3.80 -18.49
CA ILE A 112 4.88 -3.55 -19.37
C ILE A 112 4.15 -4.86 -19.73
N LYS A 113 4.89 -5.95 -19.97
CA LYS A 113 4.30 -7.27 -20.29
C LYS A 113 3.44 -7.83 -19.15
N THR A 114 3.68 -7.45 -17.91
CA THR A 114 2.86 -7.91 -16.77
C THR A 114 1.46 -7.33 -16.76
N LYS A 115 1.22 -6.20 -17.44
CA LYS A 115 -0.03 -5.42 -17.41
C LYS A 115 -0.44 -5.09 -15.96
N ALA A 116 0.53 -4.74 -15.13
CA ALA A 116 0.29 -4.30 -13.77
C ALA A 116 -0.36 -2.91 -13.73
N ASP A 117 -1.17 -2.67 -12.72
CA ASP A 117 -1.82 -1.38 -12.48
C ASP A 117 -0.81 -0.37 -11.93
N VAL A 118 0.12 -0.84 -11.10
CA VAL A 118 1.11 0.00 -10.42
C VAL A 118 2.47 -0.66 -10.29
N ALA A 119 3.53 0.17 -10.36
CA ALA A 119 4.89 -0.20 -10.04
C ALA A 119 5.36 0.49 -8.76
N PHE A 120 5.83 -0.27 -7.78
CA PHE A 120 6.55 0.24 -6.62
C PHE A 120 8.04 0.27 -6.91
N LEU A 121 8.65 1.45 -6.95
CA LEU A 121 10.05 1.65 -7.29
C LEU A 121 10.77 2.47 -6.21
N PRO A 122 12.07 2.23 -5.95
CA PRO A 122 12.84 3.16 -5.16
C PRO A 122 13.04 4.48 -5.92
N VAL A 123 13.19 5.60 -5.22
CA VAL A 123 13.45 6.93 -5.82
C VAL A 123 14.64 6.90 -6.77
N SER A 124 15.64 6.05 -6.53
CA SER A 124 16.80 5.88 -7.43
C SER A 124 16.42 5.42 -8.85
N LEU A 125 15.23 4.85 -9.05
CA LEU A 125 14.69 4.43 -10.35
C LEU A 125 13.68 5.43 -10.94
N LYS A 126 13.58 6.65 -10.40
CA LYS A 126 12.65 7.69 -10.86
C LYS A 126 12.71 7.94 -12.37
N SER A 127 13.88 7.79 -12.97
CA SER A 127 14.08 8.00 -14.43
C SER A 127 13.27 7.02 -15.31
N TYR A 128 12.81 5.90 -14.75
CA TYR A 128 11.99 4.93 -15.47
C TYR A 128 10.48 5.20 -15.35
N ALA A 129 10.07 6.07 -14.41
CA ALA A 129 8.65 6.30 -14.12
C ALA A 129 7.87 6.74 -15.36
N GLY A 130 8.34 7.76 -16.09
CA GLY A 130 7.64 8.26 -17.28
C GLY A 130 7.37 7.18 -18.33
N LYS A 131 8.34 6.28 -18.59
CA LYS A 131 8.15 5.18 -19.56
C LYS A 131 7.07 4.18 -19.15
N LEU A 132 6.90 3.95 -17.85
CA LEU A 132 5.86 3.07 -17.31
C LEU A 132 4.51 3.79 -17.34
N GLU A 133 4.48 5.08 -17.02
CA GLU A 133 3.29 5.92 -17.04
C GLU A 133 2.76 6.11 -18.47
N ASP A 134 3.65 6.28 -19.44
CA ASP A 134 3.30 6.32 -20.88
C ASP A 134 2.67 5.00 -21.36
N ALA A 135 3.01 3.88 -20.71
CA ALA A 135 2.40 2.58 -20.98
C ALA A 135 1.12 2.32 -20.16
N GLY A 136 0.62 3.32 -19.42
CA GLY A 136 -0.62 3.25 -18.65
C GLY A 136 -0.48 2.67 -17.24
N MET A 137 0.74 2.40 -16.77
CA MET A 137 1.00 1.90 -15.42
C MET A 137 1.24 3.08 -14.49
N LYS A 138 0.62 3.10 -13.31
CA LYS A 138 0.94 4.11 -12.29
C LYS A 138 2.26 3.77 -11.60
N VAL A 139 2.98 4.78 -11.12
CA VAL A 139 4.26 4.58 -10.45
C VAL A 139 4.26 5.26 -9.10
N ILE A 140 4.63 4.51 -8.07
CA ILE A 140 4.83 5.00 -6.69
C ILE A 140 6.31 4.89 -6.35
N LEU A 141 6.91 6.01 -6.01
CA LEU A 141 8.31 6.10 -5.61
C LEU A 141 8.45 6.06 -4.10
N LEU A 142 9.35 5.20 -3.62
CA LEU A 142 9.58 4.93 -2.20
C LEU A 142 11.02 5.29 -1.82
N ASN A 143 11.18 5.88 -0.63
CA ASN A 143 12.48 6.25 -0.06
C ASN A 143 12.52 6.03 1.47
N PRO A 144 12.33 4.81 1.96
CA PRO A 144 12.27 4.49 3.38
C PRO A 144 13.68 4.44 4.02
N GLU A 145 14.25 5.59 4.30
CA GLU A 145 15.60 5.72 4.87
C GLU A 145 15.58 5.75 6.41
N THR A 146 14.50 6.26 7.02
CA THR A 146 14.29 6.27 8.47
C THR A 146 13.12 5.36 8.86
N GLN A 147 12.92 5.13 10.17
CA GLN A 147 11.75 4.39 10.66
C GLN A 147 10.44 5.09 10.25
N SER A 148 10.40 6.41 10.38
CA SER A 148 9.22 7.20 9.97
C SER A 148 8.93 7.05 8.47
N ASP A 149 9.97 7.14 7.63
CA ASP A 149 9.81 6.98 6.18
C ASP A 149 9.37 5.56 5.81
N TYR A 150 9.84 4.56 6.57
CA TYR A 150 9.41 3.18 6.39
C TYR A 150 7.93 3.01 6.75
N ASP A 151 7.49 3.58 7.86
CA ASP A 151 6.08 3.53 8.29
C ASP A 151 5.18 4.25 7.28
N GLU A 152 5.62 5.40 6.75
CA GLU A 152 4.96 6.09 5.66
C GLU A 152 4.87 5.22 4.40
N ALA A 153 5.95 4.53 4.01
CA ALA A 153 5.97 3.63 2.87
C ALA A 153 4.99 2.46 3.03
N VAL A 154 4.90 1.88 4.24
CA VAL A 154 3.92 0.82 4.55
C VAL A 154 2.49 1.33 4.37
N ASN A 155 2.17 2.50 4.94
CA ASN A 155 0.85 3.12 4.82
C ASN A 155 0.51 3.49 3.37
N LEU A 156 1.49 3.98 2.61
CA LEU A 156 1.34 4.32 1.20
C LEU A 156 1.04 3.07 0.36
N ILE A 157 1.78 1.99 0.56
CA ILE A 157 1.53 0.71 -0.11
C ILE A 157 0.16 0.17 0.27
N ALA A 158 -0.20 0.20 1.56
CA ALA A 158 -1.51 -0.24 2.04
C ALA A 158 -2.65 0.56 1.40
N SER A 159 -2.51 1.88 1.29
CA SER A 159 -3.50 2.75 0.64
C SER A 159 -3.69 2.39 -0.83
N VAL A 160 -2.59 2.18 -1.56
CA VAL A 160 -2.64 1.79 -2.98
C VAL A 160 -3.29 0.41 -3.17
N LEU A 161 -3.10 -0.51 -2.23
CA LEU A 161 -3.64 -1.88 -2.30
C LEU A 161 -5.04 -2.02 -1.65
N GLY A 162 -5.53 -1.00 -0.94
CA GLY A 162 -6.74 -1.07 -0.14
C GLY A 162 -6.61 -1.98 1.10
N ALA A 163 -5.41 -2.07 1.68
CA ALA A 163 -5.03 -2.99 2.75
C ALA A 163 -4.80 -2.24 4.09
N HIS A 164 -5.71 -1.31 4.43
CA HIS A 164 -5.56 -0.48 5.63
C HIS A 164 -5.64 -1.29 6.93
N GLU A 165 -6.57 -2.24 7.02
CA GLU A 165 -6.72 -3.09 8.20
C GLU A 165 -5.49 -3.97 8.43
N GLU A 166 -4.88 -4.46 7.36
CA GLU A 166 -3.66 -5.26 7.40
C GLU A 166 -2.46 -4.42 7.88
N ALA A 167 -2.40 -3.15 7.47
CA ALA A 167 -1.38 -2.23 7.95
C ALA A 167 -1.55 -1.94 9.45
N GLU A 168 -2.77 -1.73 9.94
CA GLU A 168 -3.03 -1.56 11.37
C GLU A 168 -2.61 -2.80 12.18
N LYS A 169 -2.93 -4.00 11.71
CA LYS A 169 -2.50 -5.25 12.33
C LYS A 169 -0.97 -5.39 12.34
N TYR A 170 -0.33 -5.01 11.23
CA TYR A 170 1.12 -5.03 11.11
C TYR A 170 1.78 -4.11 12.14
N PHE A 171 1.32 -2.86 12.26
CA PHE A 171 1.86 -1.91 13.24
C PHE A 171 1.59 -2.35 14.67
N THR A 172 0.38 -2.78 14.98
CA THR A 172 0.01 -3.28 16.32
C THR A 172 0.92 -4.45 16.73
N TYR A 173 1.17 -5.39 15.83
CA TYR A 173 2.05 -6.53 16.10
C TYR A 173 3.51 -6.08 16.32
N ARG A 174 4.03 -5.22 15.46
CA ARG A 174 5.40 -4.67 15.59
C ARG A 174 5.58 -3.92 16.90
N ASP A 175 4.67 -3.02 17.20
CA ASP A 175 4.76 -2.16 18.37
C ASP A 175 4.64 -2.99 19.67
N GLY A 176 3.77 -4.00 19.69
CA GLY A 176 3.70 -4.94 20.80
C GLY A 176 5.00 -5.76 21.00
N LEU A 177 5.69 -6.13 19.92
CA LEU A 177 7.00 -6.76 20.02
C LEU A 177 8.06 -5.78 20.57
N LEU A 178 8.05 -4.53 20.12
CA LEU A 178 8.97 -3.52 20.60
C LEU A 178 8.77 -3.27 22.10
N GLU A 179 7.55 -3.09 22.57
CA GLU A 179 7.23 -2.93 23.98
C GLU A 179 7.69 -4.14 24.82
N GLN A 180 7.57 -5.34 24.30
CA GLN A 180 7.98 -6.56 24.99
C GLN A 180 9.50 -6.68 25.13
N TYR A 181 10.28 -6.25 24.15
CA TYR A 181 11.72 -6.51 24.07
C TYR A 181 12.59 -5.28 24.32
N ILE A 182 12.06 -4.06 24.21
CA ILE A 182 12.79 -2.86 24.59
C ILE A 182 12.65 -2.69 26.09
N THR A 183 13.70 -3.06 26.83
CA THR A 183 13.85 -2.77 28.26
C THR A 183 14.91 -1.70 28.44
N ASP A 184 14.54 -0.59 29.08
CA ASP A 184 15.51 0.39 29.54
C ASP A 184 16.36 -0.24 30.67
N THR A 185 17.58 -0.60 30.34
CA THR A 185 18.50 -1.19 31.33
C THR A 185 19.18 -0.13 32.20
N GLY A 186 18.91 1.17 31.97
CA GLY A 186 19.55 2.29 32.69
C GLY A 186 21.07 2.41 32.50
N VAL A 187 21.64 1.61 31.59
CA VAL A 187 23.11 1.61 31.32
C VAL A 187 23.31 2.08 29.87
N ALA A 188 23.81 3.32 29.76
CA ALA A 188 24.25 3.83 28.47
C ALA A 188 25.45 3.03 27.94
N LYS A 189 25.33 2.44 26.77
CA LYS A 189 26.41 1.74 26.07
C LYS A 189 26.75 2.49 24.80
N SER A 190 28.05 2.58 24.48
CA SER A 190 28.45 3.04 23.14
C SER A 190 28.41 1.89 22.16
N VAL A 191 27.75 2.09 21.07
CA VAL A 191 27.64 1.10 19.97
C VAL A 191 28.17 1.72 18.68
N TYR A 192 29.03 1.00 17.98
CA TYR A 192 29.45 1.34 16.63
C TYR A 192 28.88 0.36 15.63
N MET A 193 28.04 0.86 14.74
CA MET A 193 27.43 0.07 13.70
C MET A 193 28.17 0.30 12.38
N ALA A 194 29.01 -0.67 11.99
CA ALA A 194 29.79 -0.60 10.77
C ALA A 194 28.88 -0.82 9.55
N GLY A 195 29.12 -0.06 8.50
CA GLY A 195 28.54 -0.26 7.18
C GLY A 195 29.25 -1.35 6.38
N SER A 196 29.48 -1.11 5.08
CA SER A 196 30.18 -2.05 4.21
C SER A 196 31.68 -2.15 4.49
N THR A 197 32.25 -1.16 5.19
CA THR A 197 33.63 -1.15 5.70
C THR A 197 33.67 -0.69 7.15
N LEU A 198 34.79 -0.96 7.83
CA LEU A 198 34.98 -0.53 9.23
C LEU A 198 35.02 0.99 9.41
N LEU A 199 35.23 1.75 8.33
CA LEU A 199 35.28 3.21 8.35
C LEU A 199 33.95 3.88 7.97
N GLU A 200 32.96 3.09 7.55
CA GLU A 200 31.61 3.55 7.26
C GLU A 200 30.68 3.15 8.39
N GLY A 201 30.14 4.12 9.10
CA GLY A 201 29.12 3.90 10.15
C GLY A 201 27.73 4.29 9.67
N ALA A 202 26.72 3.81 10.34
CA ALA A 202 25.36 4.31 10.17
C ALA A 202 25.28 5.75 10.70
N GLY A 203 24.78 6.68 9.88
CA GLY A 203 24.52 8.07 10.32
C GLY A 203 23.38 8.16 11.33
N THR A 204 23.30 9.28 12.03
CA THR A 204 22.30 9.51 13.10
C THR A 204 20.86 9.44 12.58
N ASP A 205 20.65 9.70 11.30
CA ASP A 205 19.33 9.76 10.66
C ASP A 205 18.94 8.44 9.99
N MET A 206 19.81 7.43 10.01
CA MET A 206 19.54 6.15 9.37
C MET A 206 18.71 5.24 10.29
N PHE A 207 17.90 4.39 9.67
CA PHE A 207 17.02 3.41 10.32
C PHE A 207 17.71 2.61 11.44
N GLN A 208 18.96 2.19 11.21
CA GLN A 208 19.72 1.39 12.16
C GLN A 208 19.98 2.13 13.49
N ASN A 209 20.09 3.44 13.46
CA ASN A 209 20.31 4.25 14.66
C ASN A 209 19.06 4.37 15.54
N GLY A 210 17.88 4.29 14.93
CA GLY A 210 16.61 4.27 15.66
C GLY A 210 16.35 2.97 16.42
N LEU A 211 17.19 1.94 16.21
CA LEU A 211 17.13 0.66 16.90
C LEU A 211 18.06 0.57 18.12
N LEU A 212 18.88 1.58 18.38
CA LEU A 212 19.83 1.68 19.50
C LEU A 212 19.27 2.50 20.63
#